data_3610b8d81be5ec4b9405f9fd3bf3af02
#
_entry.id   3610b8d81be5ec4b9405f9fd3bf3af02
#
_cell.length_a   1.000
_cell.length_b   1.000
_cell.length_c   1.000
_cell.angle_alpha   90.00
_cell.angle_beta   90.00
_cell.angle_gamma   90.00
#
_symmetry.space_group_name_H-M   'P 1'
#
loop_
_entity.id
_entity.type
_entity.pdbx_description
1 polymer ?
#
loop_
_entity_poly.entity_id
_entity_poly.type
_entity_poly.pdbx_seq_one_letter_code
_entity_poly.pdbx_strand_id
1 'polypeptide(L)'
;MSRTIFFILFVGFFFVLDLYVYQGFKVFIKRWIPDHTSLFYLLYWILPAVLLITILIKSSGFIKPTNHIFFVFTYSIFIALFLAKLVWLFFILTDDTIRLFQYSSNQIRNTPSVTKISRSDFIITTGFLTASALFTSLIYGIVSGAHNYTIQKRKLPIRKLPKSFEGLRIVQISDIHSGSFWSKKSVQRGIDMINELKPDLFFFTGDLVNNTADEFDDYKAMFSSIKATHGAFSVLGNHDYGDYVKWPRDQGLTKEQNVENLKKHHQDMGWKLLMNEHHIIEIEGQQLAILGVENWSAHRRFPKYGNLKDALNNIQDIETKLLLSHDPSHWRAEILYKNPSIKATFSGHTHGMQFGIDSKYYRWSPVKYQYPEWVDIYSENDQLLYVNRGFGYLGYPGRFGFLPEITVFELNSA
;
A
#
# COMPACT_ATOMS: atom_id res chain seq x y z
N MET A 1 -16.83 13.66 -22.72
CA MET A 1 -16.31 14.96 -22.27
C MET A 1 -14.88 15.08 -22.76
N SER A 2 -14.50 16.20 -23.42
CA SER A 2 -13.12 16.34 -23.89
C SER A 2 -12.14 16.43 -22.71
N ARG A 3 -10.89 15.98 -22.89
CA ARG A 3 -9.87 16.06 -21.85
C ARG A 3 -9.68 17.50 -21.33
N THR A 4 -9.81 18.48 -22.21
CA THR A 4 -9.71 19.91 -21.90
C THR A 4 -10.84 20.37 -20.97
N ILE A 5 -12.11 20.00 -21.24
CA ILE A 5 -13.24 20.35 -20.40
C ILE A 5 -13.09 19.71 -19.00
N PHE A 6 -12.69 18.44 -18.94
CA PHE A 6 -12.42 17.77 -17.67
C PHE A 6 -11.34 18.51 -16.86
N PHE A 7 -10.25 18.90 -17.50
CA PHE A 7 -9.15 19.63 -16.85
C PHE A 7 -9.61 20.99 -16.32
N ILE A 8 -10.36 21.75 -17.10
CA ILE A 8 -10.90 23.05 -16.69
C ILE A 8 -11.83 22.91 -15.48
N LEU A 9 -12.75 21.94 -15.52
CA LEU A 9 -13.65 21.67 -14.40
C LEU A 9 -12.89 21.20 -13.14
N PHE A 10 -11.87 20.39 -13.30
CA PHE A 10 -11.00 19.92 -12.21
C PHE A 10 -10.26 21.09 -11.56
N VAL A 11 -9.58 21.93 -12.33
CA VAL A 11 -8.87 23.12 -11.81
C VAL A 11 -9.86 24.10 -11.17
N GLY A 12 -11.02 24.32 -11.82
CA GLY A 12 -12.06 25.19 -11.28
C GLY A 12 -12.60 24.69 -9.92
N PHE A 13 -12.84 23.41 -9.79
CA PHE A 13 -13.28 22.80 -8.54
C PHE A 13 -12.24 23.01 -7.42
N PHE A 14 -10.96 22.74 -7.68
CA PHE A 14 -9.90 22.96 -6.70
C PHE A 14 -9.77 24.43 -6.30
N PHE A 15 -9.88 25.34 -7.27
CA PHE A 15 -9.81 26.78 -7.01
C PHE A 15 -10.98 27.26 -6.12
N VAL A 16 -12.20 26.81 -6.40
CA VAL A 16 -13.38 27.14 -5.58
C VAL A 16 -13.22 26.59 -4.15
N LEU A 17 -12.76 25.35 -4.03
CA LEU A 17 -12.47 24.73 -2.74
C LEU A 17 -11.42 25.56 -1.97
N ASP A 18 -10.32 25.94 -2.64
CA ASP A 18 -9.26 26.74 -2.03
C ASP A 18 -9.76 28.11 -1.58
N LEU A 19 -10.57 28.77 -2.39
CA LEU A 19 -11.19 30.06 -2.03
C LEU A 19 -12.07 29.94 -0.78
N TYR A 20 -12.87 28.86 -0.69
CA TYR A 20 -13.76 28.64 0.44
C TYR A 20 -12.99 28.33 1.72
N VAL A 21 -12.01 27.41 1.66
CA VAL A 21 -11.15 27.07 2.79
C VAL A 21 -10.32 28.28 3.23
N TYR A 22 -9.90 29.14 2.28
CA TYR A 22 -9.19 30.38 2.58
C TYR A 22 -10.00 31.35 3.44
N GLN A 23 -11.35 31.38 3.33
CA GLN A 23 -12.15 32.21 4.23
C GLN A 23 -12.03 31.73 5.68
N GLY A 24 -12.12 30.41 5.92
CA GLY A 24 -11.88 29.83 7.24
C GLY A 24 -10.46 30.09 7.74
N PHE A 25 -9.46 29.98 6.84
CA PHE A 25 -8.07 30.28 7.17
C PHE A 25 -7.86 31.74 7.61
N LYS A 26 -8.48 32.70 6.92
CA LYS A 26 -8.42 34.12 7.31
C LYS A 26 -8.99 34.34 8.73
N VAL A 27 -10.12 33.71 9.05
CA VAL A 27 -10.73 33.81 10.38
C VAL A 27 -9.78 33.24 11.43
N PHE A 28 -9.21 32.07 11.17
CA PHE A 28 -8.25 31.41 12.06
C PHE A 28 -7.00 32.28 12.31
N ILE A 29 -6.34 32.73 11.24
CA ILE A 29 -5.09 33.51 11.35
C ILE A 29 -5.34 34.85 12.04
N LYS A 30 -6.41 35.56 11.70
CA LYS A 30 -6.77 36.83 12.34
C LYS A 30 -7.01 36.66 13.85
N ARG A 31 -7.50 35.50 14.28
CA ARG A 31 -7.77 35.20 15.68
C ARG A 31 -6.51 34.83 16.47
N TRP A 32 -5.68 33.98 15.89
CA TRP A 32 -4.57 33.35 16.63
C TRP A 32 -3.20 33.99 16.35
N ILE A 33 -3.03 34.65 15.19
CA ILE A 33 -1.74 35.20 14.72
C ILE A 33 -1.99 36.58 14.09
N PRO A 34 -2.58 37.54 14.80
CA PRO A 34 -3.02 38.83 14.24
C PRO A 34 -1.88 39.67 13.66
N ASP A 35 -0.69 39.61 14.27
CA ASP A 35 0.45 40.43 13.88
C ASP A 35 1.12 40.06 12.58
N HIS A 36 0.83 38.85 12.05
CA HIS A 36 1.48 38.31 10.82
C HIS A 36 0.48 37.88 9.75
N THR A 37 -0.74 38.41 9.76
CA THR A 37 -1.83 37.97 8.86
C THR A 37 -1.44 38.01 7.38
N SER A 38 -0.80 39.09 6.92
CA SER A 38 -0.40 39.26 5.51
C SER A 38 0.59 38.19 5.04
N LEU A 39 1.54 37.82 5.89
CA LEU A 39 2.50 36.77 5.60
C LEU A 39 1.80 35.41 5.42
N PHE A 40 0.91 35.04 6.37
CA PHE A 40 0.20 33.77 6.28
C PHE A 40 -0.78 33.70 5.13
N TYR A 41 -1.42 34.83 4.76
CA TYR A 41 -2.28 34.89 3.58
C TYR A 41 -1.49 34.68 2.28
N LEU A 42 -0.28 35.23 2.19
CA LEU A 42 0.62 34.97 1.06
C LEU A 42 1.07 33.50 1.02
N LEU A 43 1.54 32.98 2.16
CA LEU A 43 2.01 31.58 2.27
C LEU A 43 0.92 30.56 1.92
N TYR A 44 -0.35 30.84 2.22
CA TYR A 44 -1.46 29.98 1.84
C TYR A 44 -1.52 29.72 0.35
N TRP A 45 -1.29 30.75 -0.47
CA TRP A 45 -1.39 30.68 -1.93
C TRP A 45 -0.10 30.18 -2.63
N ILE A 46 1.06 30.27 -1.99
CA ILE A 46 2.33 29.85 -2.57
C ILE A 46 2.28 28.35 -2.91
N LEU A 47 1.86 27.51 -1.97
CA LEU A 47 1.88 26.05 -2.15
C LEU A 47 0.93 25.59 -3.28
N PRO A 48 -0.36 25.97 -3.31
CA PRO A 48 -1.23 25.68 -4.46
C PRO A 48 -0.69 26.20 -5.79
N ALA A 49 -0.09 27.39 -5.81
CA ALA A 49 0.48 27.98 -7.02
C ALA A 49 1.68 27.18 -7.54
N VAL A 50 2.62 26.80 -6.67
CA VAL A 50 3.77 25.95 -7.04
C VAL A 50 3.29 24.62 -7.59
N LEU A 51 2.30 23.99 -6.94
CA LEU A 51 1.76 22.71 -7.38
C LEU A 51 1.07 22.82 -8.75
N LEU A 52 0.27 23.88 -8.95
CA LEU A 52 -0.38 24.13 -10.25
C LEU A 52 0.65 24.35 -11.36
N ILE A 53 1.67 25.16 -11.11
CA ILE A 53 2.77 25.41 -12.06
C ILE A 53 3.47 24.10 -12.41
N THR A 54 3.76 23.25 -11.44
CA THR A 54 4.40 21.94 -11.67
C THR A 54 3.53 21.03 -12.55
N ILE A 55 2.22 21.00 -12.31
CA ILE A 55 1.26 20.25 -13.13
C ILE A 55 1.24 20.78 -14.57
N LEU A 56 1.18 22.10 -14.75
CA LEU A 56 1.18 22.74 -16.06
C LEU A 56 2.48 22.47 -16.84
N ILE A 57 3.63 22.55 -16.18
CA ILE A 57 4.94 22.25 -16.81
C ILE A 57 4.96 20.78 -17.27
N LYS A 58 4.48 19.83 -16.46
CA LYS A 58 4.41 18.43 -16.88
C LYS A 58 3.44 18.22 -18.04
N SER A 59 2.28 18.85 -18.01
CA SER A 59 1.25 18.68 -19.05
C SER A 59 1.65 19.31 -20.40
N SER A 60 2.49 20.35 -20.38
CA SER A 60 2.99 21.02 -21.60
C SER A 60 4.04 20.21 -22.35
N GLY A 61 4.60 19.14 -21.76
CA GLY A 61 5.71 18.38 -22.35
C GLY A 61 7.04 19.13 -22.41
N PHE A 62 7.12 20.34 -21.85
CA PHE A 62 8.31 21.20 -21.87
C PHE A 62 9.51 20.58 -21.14
N ILE A 63 9.24 19.78 -20.10
CA ILE A 63 10.25 19.04 -19.37
C ILE A 63 9.98 17.55 -19.58
N LYS A 64 10.91 16.86 -20.26
CA LYS A 64 10.91 15.40 -20.25
C LYS A 64 11.00 14.95 -18.78
N PRO A 65 10.18 14.02 -18.33
CA PRO A 65 10.18 13.57 -16.95
C PRO A 65 11.43 12.70 -16.66
N THR A 66 12.61 13.34 -16.69
CA THR A 66 13.88 12.70 -16.29
C THR A 66 13.93 12.43 -14.78
N ASN A 67 13.03 13.03 -14.00
CA ASN A 67 12.90 12.85 -12.55
C ASN A 67 11.47 12.44 -12.17
N HIS A 68 11.13 11.19 -12.45
CA HIS A 68 9.84 10.60 -12.05
C HIS A 68 9.58 10.82 -10.54
N ILE A 69 10.60 10.66 -9.71
CA ILE A 69 10.56 10.84 -8.24
C ILE A 69 10.08 12.25 -7.86
N PHE A 70 10.61 13.31 -8.48
CA PHE A 70 10.18 14.68 -8.20
C PHE A 70 8.67 14.87 -8.39
N PHE A 71 8.13 14.35 -9.50
CA PHE A 71 6.70 14.45 -9.78
C PHE A 71 5.86 13.63 -8.79
N VAL A 72 6.30 12.43 -8.43
CA VAL A 72 5.60 11.58 -7.44
C VAL A 72 5.50 12.32 -6.10
N PHE A 73 6.60 12.90 -5.61
CA PHE A 73 6.58 13.68 -4.36
C PHE A 73 5.67 14.90 -4.46
N THR A 74 5.76 15.67 -5.55
CA THR A 74 4.96 16.87 -5.74
C THR A 74 3.46 16.55 -5.75
N TYR A 75 3.04 15.52 -6.50
CA TYR A 75 1.65 15.07 -6.50
C TYR A 75 1.19 14.55 -5.14
N SER A 76 2.06 13.86 -4.42
CA SER A 76 1.71 13.33 -3.11
C SER A 76 1.53 14.42 -2.06
N ILE A 77 2.36 15.47 -2.09
CA ILE A 77 2.19 16.65 -1.25
C ILE A 77 0.87 17.37 -1.62
N PHE A 78 0.55 17.46 -2.92
CA PHE A 78 -0.72 18.01 -3.37
C PHE A 78 -1.91 17.22 -2.83
N ILE A 79 -1.90 15.90 -2.97
CA ILE A 79 -2.97 15.03 -2.46
C ILE A 79 -3.08 15.15 -0.94
N ALA A 80 -1.96 15.15 -0.22
CA ALA A 80 -1.96 15.31 1.24
C ALA A 80 -2.58 16.66 1.67
N LEU A 81 -2.22 17.75 0.99
CA LEU A 81 -2.79 19.06 1.22
C LEU A 81 -4.29 19.10 0.89
N PHE A 82 -4.68 18.50 -0.22
CA PHE A 82 -6.08 18.43 -0.65
C PHE A 82 -6.94 17.67 0.37
N LEU A 83 -6.48 16.50 0.83
CA LEU A 83 -7.19 15.73 1.85
C LEU A 83 -7.32 16.50 3.17
N ALA A 84 -6.27 17.19 3.60
CA ALA A 84 -6.31 18.05 4.76
C ALA A 84 -7.33 19.18 4.61
N LYS A 85 -7.36 19.84 3.43
CA LYS A 85 -8.35 20.88 3.13
C LYS A 85 -9.79 20.34 3.10
N LEU A 86 -10.01 19.13 2.60
CA LEU A 86 -11.34 18.48 2.64
C LEU A 86 -11.81 18.25 4.09
N VAL A 87 -10.91 17.79 4.95
CA VAL A 87 -11.22 17.64 6.38
C VAL A 87 -11.60 18.99 6.99
N TRP A 88 -10.81 20.03 6.74
CA TRP A 88 -11.13 21.34 7.28
C TRP A 88 -12.41 21.94 6.70
N LEU A 89 -12.64 21.75 5.41
CA LEU A 89 -13.87 22.15 4.72
C LEU A 89 -15.11 21.57 5.40
N PHE A 90 -15.06 20.30 5.80
CA PHE A 90 -16.18 19.67 6.54
C PHE A 90 -16.52 20.46 7.83
N PHE A 91 -15.52 20.87 8.60
CA PHE A 91 -15.74 21.67 9.82
C PHE A 91 -16.26 23.07 9.51
N ILE A 92 -15.75 23.73 8.46
CA ILE A 92 -16.22 25.06 8.05
C ILE A 92 -17.69 25.00 7.60
N LEU A 93 -18.05 24.01 6.77
CA LEU A 93 -19.42 23.81 6.32
C LEU A 93 -20.37 23.48 7.48
N THR A 94 -19.90 22.73 8.47
CA THR A 94 -20.66 22.44 9.69
C THR A 94 -20.95 23.72 10.45
N ASP A 95 -19.95 24.61 10.64
CA ASP A 95 -20.13 25.90 11.31
C ASP A 95 -21.13 26.80 10.53
N ASP A 96 -20.96 26.90 9.22
CA ASP A 96 -21.85 27.71 8.37
C ASP A 96 -23.29 27.18 8.37
N THR A 97 -23.48 25.86 8.38
CA THR A 97 -24.79 25.24 8.48
C THR A 97 -25.47 25.58 9.81
N ILE A 98 -24.73 25.49 10.92
CA ILE A 98 -25.23 25.87 12.24
C ILE A 98 -25.62 27.36 12.28
N ARG A 99 -24.81 28.24 11.71
CA ARG A 99 -25.08 29.68 11.62
C ARG A 99 -26.33 29.97 10.81
N LEU A 100 -26.48 29.31 9.65
CA LEU A 100 -27.64 29.45 8.79
C LEU A 100 -28.92 29.04 9.53
N PHE A 101 -28.88 27.90 10.22
CA PHE A 101 -30.02 27.43 11.02
C PHE A 101 -30.38 28.41 12.15
N GLN A 102 -29.38 28.92 12.87
CA GLN A 102 -29.59 29.91 13.94
C GLN A 102 -30.17 31.21 13.39
N TYR A 103 -29.64 31.70 12.26
CA TYR A 103 -30.17 32.89 11.60
C TYR A 103 -31.65 32.70 11.21
N SER A 104 -31.99 31.60 10.56
CA SER A 104 -33.38 31.31 10.15
C SER A 104 -34.32 31.18 11.36
N SER A 105 -33.88 30.50 12.42
CA SER A 105 -34.65 30.38 13.67
C SER A 105 -34.87 31.69 14.36
N ASN A 106 -33.87 32.59 14.40
CA ASN A 106 -33.97 33.90 15.01
C ASN A 106 -34.91 34.84 14.24
N GLN A 107 -34.92 34.76 12.91
CA GLN A 107 -35.88 35.48 12.05
C GLN A 107 -37.31 35.06 12.33
N ILE A 108 -37.56 33.75 12.50
CA ILE A 108 -38.91 33.23 12.81
C ILE A 108 -39.38 33.66 14.20
N ARG A 109 -38.44 33.74 15.17
CA ARG A 109 -38.73 34.03 16.59
C ARG A 109 -38.71 35.51 16.96
N ASN A 110 -38.33 36.42 16.02
CA ASN A 110 -38.11 37.85 16.28
C ASN A 110 -37.17 38.14 17.49
N THR A 111 -36.22 37.22 17.75
CA THR A 111 -35.28 37.41 18.89
C THR A 111 -33.98 38.04 18.39
N PRO A 112 -33.42 39.03 19.14
CA PRO A 112 -32.14 39.61 18.79
C PRO A 112 -31.04 38.51 18.76
N SER A 113 -30.21 38.53 17.72
CA SER A 113 -29.12 37.55 17.59
C SER A 113 -28.04 37.86 18.65
N VAL A 114 -27.99 37.06 19.67
CA VAL A 114 -26.82 37.06 20.60
C VAL A 114 -25.74 36.19 19.94
N THR A 115 -24.82 36.83 19.22
CA THR A 115 -23.67 36.15 18.60
C THR A 115 -22.73 35.64 19.68
N LYS A 116 -22.89 34.39 20.11
CA LYS A 116 -21.89 33.69 20.91
C LYS A 116 -20.78 33.15 19.99
N ILE A 117 -19.75 33.96 19.81
CA ILE A 117 -18.58 33.73 18.95
C ILE A 117 -17.75 32.47 19.35
N SER A 118 -17.84 32.03 20.62
CA SER A 118 -16.98 30.98 21.17
C SER A 118 -17.12 29.59 20.58
N ARG A 119 -18.31 29.21 20.08
CA ARG A 119 -18.54 27.88 19.50
C ARG A 119 -17.97 27.75 18.09
N SER A 120 -18.08 28.80 17.31
CA SER A 120 -17.53 28.87 15.95
C SER A 120 -16.00 28.80 15.97
N ASP A 121 -15.35 29.55 16.86
CA ASP A 121 -13.90 29.50 17.04
C ASP A 121 -13.43 28.08 17.41
N PHE A 122 -14.19 27.38 18.25
CA PHE A 122 -13.90 25.99 18.60
C PHE A 122 -13.98 25.05 17.40
N ILE A 123 -15.06 25.12 16.60
CA ILE A 123 -15.25 24.24 15.43
C ILE A 123 -14.15 24.49 14.39
N ILE A 124 -13.89 25.75 14.05
CA ILE A 124 -12.87 26.12 13.04
C ILE A 124 -11.48 25.71 13.50
N THR A 125 -11.14 25.96 14.78
CA THR A 125 -9.83 25.59 15.35
C THR A 125 -9.65 24.08 15.40
N THR A 126 -10.66 23.33 15.85
CA THR A 126 -10.64 21.87 15.88
C THR A 126 -10.45 21.31 14.46
N GLY A 127 -11.16 21.86 13.48
CA GLY A 127 -11.01 21.50 12.08
C GLY A 127 -9.60 21.76 11.55
N PHE A 128 -9.02 22.92 11.86
CA PHE A 128 -7.64 23.24 11.48
C PHE A 128 -6.63 22.28 12.10
N LEU A 129 -6.75 22.01 13.40
CA LEU A 129 -5.84 21.09 14.10
C LEU A 129 -5.95 19.66 13.55
N THR A 130 -7.18 19.19 13.29
CA THR A 130 -7.41 17.86 12.69
C THR A 130 -6.82 17.77 11.27
N ALA A 131 -7.04 18.78 10.45
CA ALA A 131 -6.48 18.87 9.09
C ALA A 131 -4.95 18.93 9.11
N SER A 132 -4.37 19.71 10.02
CA SER A 132 -2.92 19.82 10.20
C SER A 132 -2.31 18.50 10.68
N ALA A 133 -2.97 17.80 11.60
CA ALA A 133 -2.53 16.49 12.07
C ALA A 133 -2.53 15.47 10.92
N LEU A 134 -3.59 15.44 10.10
CA LEU A 134 -3.64 14.57 8.91
C LEU A 134 -2.52 14.91 7.93
N PHE A 135 -2.35 16.20 7.58
CA PHE A 135 -1.30 16.64 6.67
C PHE A 135 0.09 16.23 7.17
N THR A 136 0.39 16.54 8.44
CA THR A 136 1.68 16.20 9.07
C THR A 136 1.91 14.69 9.10
N SER A 137 0.86 13.90 9.37
CA SER A 137 0.94 12.43 9.37
C SER A 137 1.28 11.88 7.98
N LEU A 138 0.66 12.43 6.92
CA LEU A 138 0.96 12.03 5.55
C LEU A 138 2.38 12.43 5.14
N ILE A 139 2.83 13.64 5.47
CA ILE A 139 4.22 14.07 5.20
C ILE A 139 5.22 13.22 6.00
N TYR A 140 4.96 12.94 7.27
CA TYR A 140 5.79 12.03 8.07
C TYR A 140 5.87 10.64 7.45
N GLY A 141 4.74 10.11 6.95
CA GLY A 141 4.69 8.85 6.21
C GLY A 141 5.61 8.81 5.00
N ILE A 142 5.70 9.93 4.26
CA ILE A 142 6.60 10.07 3.11
C ILE A 142 8.07 10.09 3.55
N VAL A 143 8.40 10.96 4.50
CA VAL A 143 9.80 11.24 4.88
C VAL A 143 10.41 10.07 5.65
N SER A 144 9.65 9.45 6.55
CA SER A 144 10.13 8.43 7.49
C SER A 144 9.48 7.07 7.26
N GLY A 145 8.17 7.02 7.04
CA GLY A 145 7.41 5.78 7.03
C GLY A 145 7.75 4.83 5.88
N ALA A 146 8.02 5.38 4.69
CA ALA A 146 8.21 4.60 3.46
C ALA A 146 9.31 3.51 3.54
N HIS A 147 10.36 3.75 4.32
CA HIS A 147 11.51 2.87 4.47
C HIS A 147 11.82 2.50 5.93
N ASN A 148 10.86 2.66 6.82
CA ASN A 148 10.99 2.25 8.21
C ASN A 148 10.57 0.78 8.37
N TYR A 149 11.42 -0.13 7.89
CA TYR A 149 11.16 -1.57 7.90
C TYR A 149 10.96 -2.09 9.32
N THR A 150 9.94 -2.91 9.49
CA THR A 150 9.61 -3.56 10.77
C THR A 150 9.64 -5.07 10.63
N ILE A 151 10.20 -5.75 11.64
CA ILE A 151 10.21 -7.21 11.69
C ILE A 151 9.01 -7.67 12.51
N GLN A 152 8.12 -8.45 11.87
CA GLN A 152 7.03 -9.12 12.54
C GLN A 152 7.41 -10.57 12.81
N LYS A 153 7.38 -10.98 14.08
CA LYS A 153 7.64 -12.37 14.49
C LYS A 153 6.33 -13.09 14.75
N ARG A 154 6.11 -14.22 14.10
CA ARG A 154 4.90 -15.03 14.24
C ARG A 154 5.26 -16.49 14.42
N LYS A 155 4.62 -17.16 15.36
CA LYS A 155 4.57 -18.62 15.40
C LYS A 155 3.52 -19.09 14.41
N LEU A 156 3.84 -20.11 13.65
CA LEU A 156 2.94 -20.67 12.65
C LEU A 156 2.60 -22.11 13.07
N PRO A 157 1.54 -22.31 13.87
CA PRO A 157 1.12 -23.63 14.32
C PRO A 157 0.49 -24.38 13.14
N ILE A 158 1.17 -25.41 12.67
CA ILE A 158 0.76 -26.24 11.54
C ILE A 158 0.34 -27.62 12.07
N ARG A 159 -0.94 -27.95 11.89
CA ARG A 159 -1.42 -29.27 12.21
C ARG A 159 -0.82 -30.31 11.27
N LYS A 160 -0.25 -31.38 11.85
CA LYS A 160 0.44 -32.47 11.13
C LYS A 160 1.72 -31.99 10.41
N LEU A 161 2.41 -31.01 10.98
CA LEU A 161 3.75 -30.63 10.53
C LEU A 161 4.70 -31.83 10.70
N PRO A 162 5.44 -32.26 9.65
CA PRO A 162 6.44 -33.27 9.82
C PRO A 162 7.55 -32.79 10.78
N LYS A 163 8.04 -33.68 11.63
CA LYS A 163 8.95 -33.31 12.74
C LYS A 163 10.24 -32.66 12.28
N SER A 164 10.76 -33.03 11.12
CA SER A 164 11.99 -32.43 10.56
C SER A 164 11.82 -30.98 10.14
N PHE A 165 10.58 -30.45 10.08
CA PHE A 165 10.29 -29.04 9.76
C PHE A 165 10.00 -28.20 11.01
N GLU A 166 9.98 -28.78 12.19
CA GLU A 166 9.78 -28.07 13.47
C GLU A 166 10.90 -27.05 13.69
N GLY A 167 10.54 -25.81 14.03
CA GLY A 167 11.48 -24.72 14.28
C GLY A 167 12.08 -24.06 13.04
N LEU A 168 11.76 -24.50 11.81
CA LEU A 168 12.23 -23.84 10.60
C LEU A 168 11.71 -22.41 10.52
N ARG A 169 12.58 -21.50 10.07
CA ARG A 169 12.27 -20.09 9.88
C ARG A 169 11.95 -19.78 8.44
N ILE A 170 10.71 -19.31 8.22
CA ILE A 170 10.30 -18.76 6.93
C ILE A 170 10.36 -17.24 7.05
N VAL A 171 11.06 -16.56 6.14
CA VAL A 171 10.97 -15.11 6.02
C VAL A 171 10.16 -14.76 4.79
N GLN A 172 9.09 -13.98 4.98
CA GLN A 172 8.23 -13.49 3.91
C GLN A 172 8.38 -11.98 3.73
N ILE A 173 8.49 -11.56 2.47
CA ILE A 173 8.17 -10.20 2.02
C ILE A 173 7.20 -10.27 0.85
N SER A 174 6.56 -9.15 0.55
CA SER A 174 5.62 -8.98 -0.56
C SER A 174 5.69 -7.57 -1.09
N ASP A 175 5.10 -7.32 -2.26
CA ASP A 175 4.80 -5.97 -2.74
C ASP A 175 6.04 -5.05 -2.67
N ILE A 176 7.08 -5.40 -3.41
CA ILE A 176 8.33 -4.64 -3.48
C ILE A 176 8.10 -3.33 -4.23
N HIS A 177 7.36 -3.37 -5.36
CA HIS A 177 7.07 -2.18 -6.16
C HIS A 177 8.32 -1.32 -6.43
N SER A 178 9.34 -1.94 -7.00
CA SER A 178 10.67 -1.35 -7.18
C SER A 178 10.67 -0.01 -7.93
N GLY A 179 9.74 0.19 -8.85
CA GLY A 179 9.56 1.46 -9.55
C GLY A 179 9.14 2.64 -8.66
N SER A 180 8.74 2.38 -7.41
CA SER A 180 8.43 3.42 -6.43
C SER A 180 9.62 3.84 -5.57
N PHE A 181 10.68 3.04 -5.47
CA PHE A 181 11.78 3.28 -4.57
C PHE A 181 12.58 4.55 -4.93
N TRP A 182 12.90 5.36 -3.92
CA TRP A 182 13.71 6.56 -4.07
C TRP A 182 15.04 6.52 -3.30
N SER A 183 15.28 5.49 -2.49
CA SER A 183 16.50 5.36 -1.67
C SER A 183 17.07 3.94 -1.70
N LYS A 184 18.03 3.69 -2.60
CA LYS A 184 18.75 2.40 -2.65
C LYS A 184 19.38 2.03 -1.30
N LYS A 185 19.93 3.01 -0.56
CA LYS A 185 20.51 2.80 0.77
C LYS A 185 19.49 2.26 1.77
N SER A 186 18.28 2.77 1.72
CA SER A 186 17.21 2.31 2.62
C SER A 186 16.72 0.90 2.25
N VAL A 187 16.61 0.61 0.95
CA VAL A 187 16.27 -0.74 0.47
C VAL A 187 17.33 -1.75 0.90
N GLN A 188 18.63 -1.42 0.75
CA GLN A 188 19.74 -2.29 1.20
C GLN A 188 19.62 -2.61 2.69
N ARG A 189 19.30 -1.62 3.54
CA ARG A 189 19.09 -1.87 4.98
C ARG A 189 17.97 -2.89 5.22
N GLY A 190 16.87 -2.82 4.47
CA GLY A 190 15.80 -3.82 4.57
C GLY A 190 16.26 -5.22 4.18
N ILE A 191 17.10 -5.34 3.14
CA ILE A 191 17.68 -6.60 2.70
C ILE A 191 18.67 -7.15 3.74
N ASP A 192 19.50 -6.28 4.33
CA ASP A 192 20.41 -6.66 5.40
C ASP A 192 19.64 -7.23 6.59
N MET A 193 18.51 -6.60 6.98
CA MET A 193 17.62 -7.10 8.02
C MET A 193 17.05 -8.50 7.69
N ILE A 194 16.70 -8.78 6.42
CA ILE A 194 16.26 -10.10 5.98
C ILE A 194 17.37 -11.14 6.17
N ASN A 195 18.59 -10.83 5.74
CA ASN A 195 19.74 -11.73 5.84
C ASN A 195 20.15 -12.00 7.30
N GLU A 196 20.04 -10.99 8.19
CA GLU A 196 20.28 -11.14 9.64
C GLU A 196 19.31 -12.14 10.30
N LEU A 197 18.10 -12.29 9.77
CA LEU A 197 17.14 -13.29 10.25
C LEU A 197 17.55 -14.73 9.92
N LYS A 198 18.51 -14.94 8.99
CA LYS A 198 19.00 -16.27 8.56
C LYS A 198 17.84 -17.19 8.20
N PRO A 199 17.07 -16.90 7.15
CA PRO A 199 15.91 -17.72 6.78
C PRO A 199 16.33 -19.14 6.37
N ASP A 200 15.53 -20.12 6.78
CA ASP A 200 15.61 -21.47 6.22
C ASP A 200 14.86 -21.53 4.88
N LEU A 201 13.75 -20.81 4.78
CA LEU A 201 12.97 -20.59 3.57
C LEU A 201 12.70 -19.09 3.40
N PHE A 202 12.76 -18.61 2.15
CA PHE A 202 12.39 -17.25 1.81
C PHE A 202 11.18 -17.25 0.85
N PHE A 203 10.14 -16.49 1.18
CA PHE A 203 8.92 -16.36 0.40
C PHE A 203 8.74 -14.93 -0.09
N PHE A 204 8.54 -14.79 -1.40
CA PHE A 204 8.10 -13.53 -2.03
C PHE A 204 6.72 -13.73 -2.64
N THR A 205 5.74 -12.96 -2.16
CA THR A 205 4.34 -13.16 -2.52
C THR A 205 3.80 -12.17 -3.55
N GLY A 206 4.66 -11.73 -4.49
CA GLY A 206 4.25 -11.01 -5.70
C GLY A 206 4.36 -9.48 -5.62
N ASP A 207 4.11 -8.83 -6.74
CA ASP A 207 4.25 -7.40 -7.00
C ASP A 207 5.71 -6.91 -6.84
N LEU A 208 6.58 -7.43 -7.72
CA LEU A 208 7.99 -7.04 -7.80
C LEU A 208 8.15 -5.61 -8.34
N VAL A 209 7.33 -5.26 -9.32
CA VAL A 209 7.36 -3.98 -10.04
C VAL A 209 6.02 -3.24 -9.95
N ASN A 210 5.99 -1.96 -10.35
CA ASN A 210 4.73 -1.23 -10.52
C ASN A 210 4.06 -1.59 -11.84
N ASN A 211 4.85 -1.66 -12.93
CA ASN A 211 4.35 -1.79 -14.29
C ASN A 211 5.25 -2.62 -15.20
N THR A 212 6.56 -2.44 -15.15
CA THR A 212 7.49 -3.01 -16.14
C THR A 212 8.76 -3.56 -15.50
N ALA A 213 9.29 -4.61 -16.10
CA ALA A 213 10.42 -5.37 -15.58
C ALA A 213 11.69 -4.52 -15.40
N ASP A 214 11.92 -3.52 -16.26
CA ASP A 214 13.07 -2.62 -16.19
C ASP A 214 13.10 -1.75 -14.90
N GLU A 215 11.97 -1.59 -14.22
CA GLU A 215 11.92 -0.92 -12.91
C GLU A 215 12.77 -1.63 -11.85
N PHE A 216 13.05 -2.92 -12.02
CA PHE A 216 13.79 -3.73 -11.06
C PHE A 216 15.29 -3.83 -11.35
N ASP A 217 15.76 -3.47 -12.54
CA ASP A 217 17.16 -3.64 -12.97
C ASP A 217 18.16 -3.09 -11.96
N ASP A 218 17.90 -1.92 -11.44
CA ASP A 218 18.74 -1.21 -10.45
C ASP A 218 18.79 -1.87 -9.06
N TYR A 219 17.88 -2.79 -8.76
CA TYR A 219 17.72 -3.42 -7.45
C TYR A 219 18.04 -4.92 -7.46
N LYS A 220 18.09 -5.55 -8.64
CA LYS A 220 18.29 -6.99 -8.81
C LYS A 220 19.49 -7.51 -8.02
N ALA A 221 20.65 -6.89 -8.13
CA ALA A 221 21.86 -7.30 -7.41
C ALA A 221 21.69 -7.29 -5.87
N MET A 222 20.91 -6.33 -5.34
CA MET A 222 20.63 -6.27 -3.91
C MET A 222 19.77 -7.45 -3.46
N PHE A 223 18.66 -7.69 -4.14
CA PHE A 223 17.73 -8.78 -3.80
C PHE A 223 18.34 -10.17 -4.06
N SER A 224 19.28 -10.31 -5.01
CA SER A 224 20.04 -11.54 -5.23
C SER A 224 20.93 -11.92 -4.03
N SER A 225 21.21 -10.99 -3.13
CA SER A 225 22.00 -11.27 -1.91
C SER A 225 21.20 -11.96 -0.81
N ILE A 226 19.89 -12.07 -0.92
CA ILE A 226 19.04 -12.80 0.04
C ILE A 226 19.36 -14.29 -0.07
N LYS A 227 19.70 -14.91 1.06
CA LYS A 227 20.05 -16.33 1.16
C LYS A 227 19.08 -17.06 2.07
N ALA A 228 18.67 -18.25 1.66
CA ALA A 228 17.85 -19.16 2.45
C ALA A 228 18.37 -20.59 2.30
N THR A 229 18.44 -21.35 3.41
CA THR A 229 19.06 -22.68 3.46
C THR A 229 18.38 -23.68 2.53
N HIS A 230 17.05 -23.67 2.47
CA HIS A 230 16.24 -24.61 1.70
C HIS A 230 15.58 -23.96 0.48
N GLY A 231 15.97 -22.72 0.16
CA GLY A 231 15.58 -22.05 -1.07
C GLY A 231 14.68 -20.83 -0.89
N ALA A 232 14.63 -20.06 -1.96
CA ALA A 232 13.77 -18.89 -2.11
C ALA A 232 12.67 -19.21 -3.12
N PHE A 233 11.42 -18.94 -2.77
CA PHE A 233 10.24 -19.22 -3.58
C PHE A 233 9.44 -17.95 -3.80
N SER A 234 8.92 -17.77 -5.01
CA SER A 234 8.21 -16.57 -5.39
C SER A 234 7.00 -16.86 -6.25
N VAL A 235 6.05 -15.93 -6.25
CA VAL A 235 4.91 -15.89 -7.19
C VAL A 235 4.79 -14.48 -7.76
N LEU A 236 3.98 -14.33 -8.82
CA LEU A 236 3.65 -13.03 -9.41
C LEU A 236 2.39 -12.45 -8.76
N GLY A 237 2.38 -11.11 -8.59
CA GLY A 237 1.21 -10.34 -8.23
C GLY A 237 0.54 -9.68 -9.44
N ASN A 238 -0.52 -8.91 -9.21
CA ASN A 238 -1.28 -8.32 -10.31
C ASN A 238 -0.52 -7.23 -11.07
N HIS A 239 0.47 -6.59 -10.49
CA HIS A 239 1.30 -5.58 -11.15
C HIS A 239 2.36 -6.18 -12.07
N ASP A 240 2.74 -7.42 -11.84
CA ASP A 240 3.85 -8.07 -12.52
C ASP A 240 3.53 -8.44 -14.00
N TYR A 241 2.25 -8.46 -14.39
CA TYR A 241 1.85 -8.77 -15.77
C TYR A 241 1.84 -7.56 -16.71
N GLY A 242 2.04 -6.35 -16.22
CA GLY A 242 1.98 -5.14 -17.04
C GLY A 242 0.58 -4.79 -17.55
N ASP A 243 -0.49 -5.26 -16.88
CA ASP A 243 -1.89 -5.03 -17.29
C ASP A 243 -2.32 -3.57 -17.17
N TYR A 244 -1.58 -2.76 -16.41
CA TYR A 244 -1.87 -1.35 -16.17
C TYR A 244 -1.16 -0.40 -17.14
N VAL A 245 -0.43 -0.94 -18.14
CA VAL A 245 0.37 -0.19 -19.11
C VAL A 245 -0.21 -0.37 -20.51
N LYS A 246 -0.07 0.65 -21.35
CA LYS A 246 -0.37 0.52 -22.79
C LYS A 246 0.82 -0.09 -23.51
N TRP A 247 0.56 -1.11 -24.33
CA TRP A 247 1.55 -1.81 -25.13
C TRP A 247 1.32 -1.58 -26.63
N PRO A 248 2.31 -1.65 -27.50
CA PRO A 248 3.74 -1.76 -27.17
C PRO A 248 4.30 -0.46 -26.56
N ARG A 249 5.40 -0.59 -25.79
CA ARG A 249 6.17 0.54 -25.27
C ARG A 249 7.30 0.93 -26.22
N ASP A 250 8.12 1.89 -25.77
CA ASP A 250 9.30 2.34 -26.50
C ASP A 250 10.16 1.18 -26.97
N GLN A 251 10.72 1.28 -28.19
CA GLN A 251 11.48 0.22 -28.86
C GLN A 251 10.69 -1.06 -29.21
N GLY A 252 9.34 -1.00 -29.16
CA GLY A 252 8.50 -2.12 -29.55
C GLY A 252 8.38 -3.24 -28.50
N LEU A 253 8.76 -3.02 -27.26
CA LEU A 253 8.61 -3.98 -26.16
C LEU A 253 7.13 -4.38 -26.00
N THR A 254 6.83 -5.67 -26.08
CA THR A 254 5.47 -6.21 -25.88
C THR A 254 5.23 -6.60 -24.43
N LYS A 255 3.94 -6.82 -24.08
CA LYS A 255 3.56 -7.30 -22.76
C LYS A 255 4.19 -8.65 -22.43
N GLU A 256 4.18 -9.57 -23.37
CA GLU A 256 4.74 -10.92 -23.22
C GLU A 256 6.25 -10.86 -22.96
N GLN A 257 6.97 -10.05 -23.70
CA GLN A 257 8.41 -9.83 -23.48
C GLN A 257 8.69 -9.23 -22.11
N ASN A 258 7.85 -8.31 -21.64
CA ASN A 258 7.96 -7.74 -20.29
C ASN A 258 7.81 -8.81 -19.20
N VAL A 259 6.81 -9.70 -19.33
CA VAL A 259 6.60 -10.79 -18.37
C VAL A 259 7.77 -11.78 -18.41
N GLU A 260 8.29 -12.12 -19.60
CA GLU A 260 9.48 -12.98 -19.70
C GLU A 260 10.73 -12.35 -19.08
N ASN A 261 10.93 -11.03 -19.24
CA ASN A 261 12.02 -10.32 -18.57
C ASN A 261 11.85 -10.38 -17.04
N LEU A 262 10.62 -10.26 -16.55
CA LEU A 262 10.33 -10.35 -15.12
C LEU A 262 10.63 -11.77 -14.57
N LYS A 263 10.21 -12.82 -15.27
CA LYS A 263 10.54 -14.21 -14.93
C LYS A 263 12.05 -14.42 -14.87
N LYS A 264 12.78 -13.82 -15.82
CA LYS A 264 14.24 -13.85 -15.81
C LYS A 264 14.85 -13.16 -14.59
N HIS A 265 14.27 -12.08 -14.10
CA HIS A 265 14.73 -11.45 -12.85
C HIS A 265 14.63 -12.42 -11.67
N HIS A 266 13.54 -13.14 -11.50
CA HIS A 266 13.40 -14.16 -10.45
C HIS A 266 14.46 -15.26 -10.60
N GLN A 267 14.69 -15.75 -11.82
CA GLN A 267 15.73 -16.74 -12.11
C GLN A 267 17.14 -16.20 -11.78
N ASP A 268 17.46 -14.98 -12.21
CA ASP A 268 18.77 -14.35 -11.97
C ASP A 268 19.04 -14.14 -10.48
N MET A 269 17.99 -13.91 -9.66
CA MET A 269 18.08 -13.83 -8.20
C MET A 269 18.23 -15.19 -7.52
N GLY A 270 18.06 -16.29 -8.24
CA GLY A 270 17.99 -17.63 -7.68
C GLY A 270 16.69 -17.92 -6.93
N TRP A 271 15.64 -17.16 -7.20
CA TRP A 271 14.31 -17.40 -6.64
C TRP A 271 13.52 -18.33 -7.57
N LYS A 272 13.02 -19.42 -7.01
CA LYS A 272 12.16 -20.35 -7.75
C LYS A 272 10.78 -19.74 -7.91
N LEU A 273 10.50 -19.21 -9.10
CA LEU A 273 9.20 -18.69 -9.45
C LEU A 273 8.23 -19.84 -9.69
N LEU A 274 7.13 -19.88 -8.94
CA LEU A 274 6.09 -20.90 -9.05
C LEU A 274 4.87 -20.29 -9.78
N MET A 275 4.57 -20.82 -10.96
CA MET A 275 3.49 -20.34 -11.82
C MET A 275 2.44 -21.44 -12.01
N ASN A 276 1.53 -21.58 -11.03
CA ASN A 276 0.59 -22.68 -10.93
C ASN A 276 1.29 -24.03 -10.74
N GLU A 277 2.35 -24.03 -9.94
CA GLU A 277 3.26 -25.14 -9.72
C GLU A 277 3.52 -25.37 -8.25
N HIS A 278 4.19 -26.47 -7.93
CA HIS A 278 4.69 -26.77 -6.60
C HIS A 278 6.16 -27.16 -6.59
N HIS A 279 6.73 -27.12 -5.41
CA HIS A 279 8.04 -27.66 -5.10
C HIS A 279 7.99 -28.46 -3.81
N ILE A 280 8.56 -29.67 -3.85
CA ILE A 280 8.65 -30.53 -2.68
C ILE A 280 9.98 -30.33 -2.01
N ILE A 281 9.96 -30.02 -0.71
CA ILE A 281 11.15 -29.99 0.14
C ILE A 281 11.17 -31.30 0.91
N GLU A 282 12.32 -31.95 0.93
CA GLU A 282 12.56 -33.16 1.70
C GLU A 282 13.67 -32.91 2.72
N ILE A 283 13.40 -33.18 4.00
CA ILE A 283 14.32 -33.10 5.09
C ILE A 283 14.19 -34.40 5.91
N GLU A 284 15.28 -35.13 6.07
CA GLU A 284 15.29 -36.40 6.82
C GLU A 284 14.21 -37.41 6.36
N GLY A 285 13.97 -37.47 5.05
CA GLY A 285 12.98 -38.35 4.45
C GLY A 285 11.52 -37.91 4.65
N GLN A 286 11.26 -36.79 5.26
CA GLN A 286 9.93 -36.19 5.40
C GLN A 286 9.71 -35.08 4.38
N GLN A 287 8.50 -34.95 3.89
CA GLN A 287 8.17 -34.06 2.77
C GLN A 287 7.17 -32.97 3.17
N LEU A 288 7.39 -31.77 2.63
CA LEU A 288 6.49 -30.62 2.69
C LEU A 288 6.41 -30.00 1.29
N ALA A 289 5.21 -29.69 0.81
CA ALA A 289 5.04 -29.04 -0.48
C ALA A 289 4.85 -27.54 -0.32
N ILE A 290 5.60 -26.77 -1.13
CA ILE A 290 5.39 -25.34 -1.36
C ILE A 290 4.68 -25.19 -2.70
N LEU A 291 3.48 -24.60 -2.68
CA LEU A 291 2.69 -24.31 -3.84
C LEU A 291 2.81 -22.82 -4.18
N GLY A 292 2.81 -22.49 -5.45
CA GLY A 292 2.66 -21.13 -5.92
C GLY A 292 1.64 -21.05 -7.03
N VAL A 293 0.77 -20.06 -6.95
CA VAL A 293 -0.17 -19.74 -8.01
C VAL A 293 0.10 -18.37 -8.57
N GLU A 294 -0.12 -18.22 -9.87
CA GLU A 294 -0.17 -16.90 -10.50
C GLU A 294 -1.25 -16.04 -9.85
N ASN A 295 -1.27 -14.73 -10.16
CA ASN A 295 -2.26 -13.86 -9.53
C ASN A 295 -3.69 -14.37 -9.73
N TRP A 296 -4.40 -14.53 -8.63
CA TRP A 296 -5.81 -14.89 -8.61
C TRP A 296 -6.56 -13.98 -7.63
N SER A 297 -7.64 -13.35 -8.07
CA SER A 297 -8.46 -12.48 -7.23
C SER A 297 -9.95 -12.79 -7.37
N ALA A 298 -10.68 -12.72 -6.25
CA ALA A 298 -12.13 -12.74 -6.25
C ALA A 298 -12.73 -11.43 -6.79
N HIS A 299 -11.97 -10.34 -6.77
CA HIS A 299 -12.40 -9.04 -7.27
C HIS A 299 -12.22 -8.94 -8.80
N ARG A 300 -13.30 -8.64 -9.51
CA ARG A 300 -13.34 -8.59 -10.99
C ARG A 300 -12.35 -7.63 -11.65
N ARG A 301 -11.87 -6.63 -10.91
CA ARG A 301 -10.93 -5.62 -11.44
C ARG A 301 -9.51 -6.13 -11.59
N PHE A 302 -9.17 -7.24 -10.94
CA PHE A 302 -7.84 -7.83 -11.00
C PHE A 302 -7.82 -9.09 -11.89
N PRO A 303 -6.70 -9.36 -12.56
CA PRO A 303 -6.58 -10.52 -13.44
C PRO A 303 -6.63 -11.84 -12.66
N LYS A 304 -7.09 -12.89 -13.33
CA LYS A 304 -7.13 -14.25 -12.83
C LYS A 304 -6.30 -15.16 -13.76
N TYR A 305 -5.04 -15.31 -13.44
CA TYR A 305 -4.13 -16.23 -14.11
C TYR A 305 -3.88 -17.50 -13.30
N GLY A 306 -4.12 -17.44 -12.00
CA GLY A 306 -3.90 -18.52 -11.04
C GLY A 306 -4.80 -19.72 -11.25
N ASN A 307 -4.20 -20.93 -11.19
CA ASN A 307 -4.85 -22.23 -11.28
C ASN A 307 -4.36 -23.14 -10.14
N LEU A 308 -5.13 -23.19 -9.06
CA LEU A 308 -4.79 -24.00 -7.89
C LEU A 308 -4.77 -25.50 -8.19
N LYS A 309 -5.61 -25.96 -9.13
CA LYS A 309 -5.67 -27.37 -9.51
C LYS A 309 -4.35 -27.86 -10.10
N ASP A 310 -3.72 -27.05 -10.96
CA ASP A 310 -2.42 -27.39 -11.56
C ASP A 310 -1.32 -27.42 -10.47
N ALA A 311 -1.31 -26.44 -9.56
CA ALA A 311 -0.37 -26.43 -8.43
C ALA A 311 -0.51 -27.65 -7.51
N LEU A 312 -1.70 -28.23 -7.39
CA LEU A 312 -1.97 -29.42 -6.57
C LEU A 312 -1.75 -30.75 -7.29
N ASN A 313 -1.42 -30.74 -8.58
CA ASN A 313 -1.31 -31.95 -9.36
C ASN A 313 -0.17 -32.87 -8.86
N ASN A 314 -0.41 -34.17 -8.75
CA ASN A 314 0.56 -35.20 -8.34
C ASN A 314 1.20 -35.04 -6.93
N ILE A 315 0.57 -34.32 -6.03
CA ILE A 315 1.02 -34.18 -4.62
C ILE A 315 -0.08 -34.46 -3.60
N GLN A 316 -1.06 -35.29 -3.99
CA GLN A 316 -2.19 -35.63 -3.11
C GLN A 316 -1.73 -36.29 -1.80
N ASP A 317 -0.68 -37.11 -1.87
CA ASP A 317 -0.13 -37.87 -0.75
C ASP A 317 0.66 -37.01 0.25
N ILE A 318 1.06 -35.79 -0.12
CA ILE A 318 1.74 -34.87 0.79
C ILE A 318 0.71 -34.17 1.68
N GLU A 319 0.79 -34.44 2.99
CA GLU A 319 -0.22 -33.99 3.93
C GLU A 319 -0.11 -32.49 4.28
N THR A 320 1.10 -31.96 4.33
CA THR A 320 1.36 -30.57 4.66
C THR A 320 1.76 -29.76 3.44
N LYS A 321 0.94 -28.78 3.10
CA LYS A 321 1.15 -27.88 1.98
C LYS A 321 1.13 -26.42 2.43
N LEU A 322 2.08 -25.62 1.97
CA LEU A 322 2.15 -24.16 2.14
C LEU A 322 1.90 -23.50 0.81
N LEU A 323 1.03 -22.51 0.74
CA LEU A 323 0.64 -21.85 -0.51
C LEU A 323 1.09 -20.39 -0.54
N LEU A 324 1.77 -19.98 -1.59
CA LEU A 324 2.01 -18.59 -1.97
C LEU A 324 0.92 -18.16 -2.95
N SER A 325 0.16 -17.13 -2.60
CA SER A 325 -0.90 -16.56 -3.42
C SER A 325 -1.03 -15.07 -3.13
N HIS A 326 -0.79 -14.22 -4.11
CA HIS A 326 -0.65 -12.78 -3.90
C HIS A 326 -1.89 -12.13 -3.25
N ASP A 327 -3.09 -12.30 -3.85
CA ASP A 327 -4.32 -11.67 -3.36
C ASP A 327 -4.99 -12.53 -2.26
N PRO A 328 -5.21 -12.00 -1.06
CA PRO A 328 -5.78 -12.75 0.06
C PRO A 328 -7.23 -13.22 -0.17
N SER A 329 -7.97 -12.60 -1.10
CA SER A 329 -9.34 -13.03 -1.42
C SER A 329 -9.42 -14.45 -2.00
N HIS A 330 -8.29 -14.98 -2.51
CA HIS A 330 -8.18 -16.35 -2.97
C HIS A 330 -8.44 -17.37 -1.84
N TRP A 331 -7.99 -17.05 -0.62
CA TRP A 331 -8.11 -17.95 0.53
C TRP A 331 -9.56 -18.35 0.80
N ARG A 332 -10.48 -17.40 0.97
CA ARG A 332 -11.91 -17.72 1.19
C ARG A 332 -12.59 -18.32 -0.03
N ALA A 333 -12.16 -17.90 -1.22
CA ALA A 333 -12.85 -18.29 -2.43
C ALA A 333 -12.59 -19.74 -2.84
N GLU A 334 -11.32 -20.21 -2.73
CA GLU A 334 -10.92 -21.53 -3.27
C GLU A 334 -10.12 -22.40 -2.30
N ILE A 335 -9.61 -21.87 -1.18
CA ILE A 335 -8.70 -22.62 -0.31
C ILE A 335 -9.41 -23.08 0.96
N LEU A 336 -9.98 -22.14 1.70
CA LEU A 336 -10.65 -22.42 2.97
C LEU A 336 -11.80 -23.43 2.77
N TYR A 337 -11.82 -24.48 3.56
CA TYR A 337 -12.74 -25.63 3.51
C TYR A 337 -12.65 -26.53 2.27
N LYS A 338 -12.14 -26.02 1.13
CA LYS A 338 -12.12 -26.78 -0.12
C LYS A 338 -10.83 -27.59 -0.29
N ASN A 339 -9.72 -27.09 0.26
CA ASN A 339 -8.40 -27.70 0.15
C ASN A 339 -7.71 -27.83 1.53
N PRO A 340 -8.18 -28.73 2.40
CA PRO A 340 -7.75 -28.80 3.81
C PRO A 340 -6.29 -29.26 3.99
N SER A 341 -5.64 -29.76 2.95
CA SER A 341 -4.21 -30.09 2.98
C SER A 341 -3.31 -28.85 2.88
N ILE A 342 -3.85 -27.70 2.43
CA ILE A 342 -3.16 -26.42 2.46
C ILE A 342 -3.30 -25.86 3.87
N LYS A 343 -2.22 -25.91 4.66
CA LYS A 343 -2.23 -25.53 6.08
C LYS A 343 -2.01 -24.06 6.31
N ALA A 344 -1.20 -23.41 5.46
CA ALA A 344 -1.00 -21.98 5.52
C ALA A 344 -0.92 -21.38 4.11
N THR A 345 -1.52 -20.20 3.96
CA THR A 345 -1.47 -19.36 2.76
C THR A 345 -0.76 -18.07 3.10
N PHE A 346 0.17 -17.65 2.25
CA PHE A 346 0.94 -16.43 2.36
C PHE A 346 0.55 -15.47 1.24
N SER A 347 0.10 -14.28 1.62
CA SER A 347 -0.42 -13.26 0.70
C SER A 347 0.19 -11.88 0.99
N GLY A 348 -0.06 -10.93 0.09
CA GLY A 348 0.28 -9.52 0.20
C GLY A 348 -0.85 -8.63 -0.29
N HIS A 349 -0.59 -7.85 -1.37
CA HIS A 349 -1.56 -7.11 -2.18
C HIS A 349 -2.23 -5.89 -1.53
N THR A 350 -2.64 -5.99 -0.28
CA THR A 350 -3.47 -4.95 0.36
C THR A 350 -2.67 -3.75 0.87
N HIS A 351 -1.38 -3.94 1.14
CA HIS A 351 -0.48 -2.99 1.80
C HIS A 351 -0.96 -2.43 3.15
N GLY A 352 -2.08 -2.94 3.71
CA GLY A 352 -2.81 -2.23 4.74
C GLY A 352 -3.22 -0.82 4.27
N MET A 353 -3.36 -0.63 2.93
CA MET A 353 -3.56 0.65 2.25
C MET A 353 -2.48 1.71 2.57
N GLN A 354 -1.33 1.30 3.14
CA GLN A 354 -0.21 2.17 3.54
C GLN A 354 -0.60 3.28 4.53
N PHE A 355 -1.87 3.32 4.94
CA PHE A 355 -2.44 4.36 5.79
C PHE A 355 -3.47 3.79 6.77
N GLY A 356 -3.35 4.16 8.04
CA GLY A 356 -4.32 3.78 9.05
C GLY A 356 -3.76 3.85 10.46
N ILE A 357 -4.40 3.09 11.35
CA ILE A 357 -4.03 2.98 12.76
C ILE A 357 -3.69 1.51 13.03
N ASP A 358 -2.48 1.24 13.47
CA ASP A 358 -2.07 -0.07 13.95
C ASP A 358 -1.54 0.04 15.37
N SER A 359 -2.35 -0.37 16.33
CA SER A 359 -2.02 -0.37 17.74
C SER A 359 -2.38 -1.70 18.37
N LYS A 360 -1.91 -1.94 19.58
CA LYS A 360 -2.25 -3.15 20.35
C LYS A 360 -3.77 -3.32 20.59
N TYR A 361 -4.50 -2.20 20.65
CA TYR A 361 -5.93 -2.20 21.04
C TYR A 361 -6.88 -1.95 19.88
N TYR A 362 -6.39 -1.32 18.80
CA TYR A 362 -7.24 -0.93 17.70
C TYR A 362 -6.46 -0.93 16.39
N ARG A 363 -7.01 -1.62 15.38
CA ARG A 363 -6.45 -1.70 14.05
C ARG A 363 -7.50 -1.27 13.04
N TRP A 364 -7.16 -0.29 12.22
CA TRP A 364 -8.06 0.25 11.22
C TRP A 364 -7.30 0.77 10.01
N SER A 365 -7.82 0.45 8.84
CA SER A 365 -7.45 1.05 7.57
C SER A 365 -8.68 1.06 6.66
N PRO A 366 -8.79 1.98 5.69
CA PRO A 366 -9.89 1.95 4.72
C PRO A 366 -10.01 0.64 3.95
N VAL A 367 -8.92 -0.09 3.74
CA VAL A 367 -8.89 -1.36 2.99
C VAL A 367 -9.77 -2.45 3.64
N LYS A 368 -9.99 -2.39 4.95
CA LYS A 368 -10.85 -3.35 5.66
C LYS A 368 -12.28 -3.45 5.15
N TYR A 369 -12.76 -2.39 4.49
CA TYR A 369 -14.10 -2.36 3.90
C TYR A 369 -14.16 -3.06 2.54
N GLN A 370 -13.00 -3.38 1.96
CA GLN A 370 -12.87 -4.08 0.69
C GLN A 370 -12.38 -5.51 0.86
N TYR A 371 -11.46 -5.73 1.81
CA TYR A 371 -10.87 -7.03 2.12
C TYR A 371 -11.15 -7.39 3.57
N PRO A 372 -11.94 -8.46 3.85
CA PRO A 372 -12.12 -8.95 5.22
C PRO A 372 -10.79 -9.37 5.85
N GLU A 373 -9.97 -10.06 5.07
CA GLU A 373 -8.60 -10.45 5.43
C GLU A 373 -7.61 -9.47 4.75
N TRP A 374 -7.17 -8.46 5.48
CA TRP A 374 -6.39 -7.39 4.90
C TRP A 374 -4.99 -7.18 5.51
N VAL A 375 -4.70 -7.76 6.68
CA VAL A 375 -3.38 -7.65 7.32
C VAL A 375 -3.22 -8.67 8.44
N ASP A 376 -1.98 -9.19 8.62
CA ASP A 376 -1.61 -10.11 9.71
C ASP A 376 -2.24 -11.50 9.54
N ILE A 377 -2.37 -12.26 10.62
CA ILE A 377 -2.75 -13.67 10.62
C ILE A 377 -4.25 -13.87 10.84
N TYR A 378 -4.82 -14.77 10.07
CA TYR A 378 -6.19 -15.27 10.21
C TYR A 378 -6.13 -16.79 10.34
N SER A 379 -7.00 -17.34 11.17
CA SER A 379 -7.09 -18.79 11.42
C SER A 379 -8.54 -19.23 11.42
N GLU A 380 -8.85 -20.20 10.57
CA GLU A 380 -10.18 -20.79 10.48
C GLU A 380 -10.06 -22.24 9.99
N ASN A 381 -10.73 -23.20 10.62
CA ASN A 381 -10.75 -24.62 10.23
C ASN A 381 -9.35 -25.26 10.05
N ASP A 382 -8.43 -25.04 11.00
CA ASP A 382 -7.04 -25.51 10.94
C ASP A 382 -6.25 -25.04 9.70
N GLN A 383 -6.73 -23.99 9.03
CA GLN A 383 -6.06 -23.35 7.92
C GLN A 383 -5.71 -21.90 8.30
N LEU A 384 -4.50 -21.50 7.96
CA LEU A 384 -3.97 -20.18 8.25
C LEU A 384 -3.88 -19.34 6.98
N LEU A 385 -4.12 -18.05 7.11
CA LEU A 385 -3.77 -17.05 6.10
C LEU A 385 -2.93 -15.99 6.78
N TYR A 386 -1.82 -15.62 6.17
CA TYR A 386 -1.06 -14.44 6.53
C TYR A 386 -1.08 -13.42 5.40
N VAL A 387 -1.43 -12.18 5.72
CA VAL A 387 -1.45 -11.07 4.76
C VAL A 387 -0.36 -10.07 5.15
N ASN A 388 0.73 -10.08 4.39
CA ASN A 388 1.87 -9.19 4.57
C ASN A 388 1.52 -7.75 4.11
N ARG A 389 2.05 -6.75 4.80
CA ARG A 389 1.79 -5.32 4.51
C ARG A 389 2.60 -4.78 3.33
N GLY A 390 3.51 -5.58 2.80
CA GLY A 390 4.41 -5.19 1.73
C GLY A 390 5.72 -4.56 2.21
N PHE A 391 6.77 -4.80 1.44
CA PHE A 391 8.12 -4.28 1.65
C PHE A 391 8.27 -2.86 1.08
N GLY A 392 7.66 -2.60 -0.08
CA GLY A 392 7.67 -1.31 -0.75
C GLY A 392 6.38 -0.51 -0.55
N TYR A 393 6.03 0.29 -1.53
CA TYR A 393 4.83 1.12 -1.56
C TYR A 393 4.44 1.44 -3.00
N LEU A 394 3.15 1.76 -3.19
CA LEU A 394 2.58 2.08 -4.49
C LEU A 394 1.72 3.35 -4.41
N GLY A 395 1.82 4.21 -5.42
CA GLY A 395 1.02 5.42 -5.56
C GLY A 395 1.43 6.51 -4.57
N TYR A 396 0.97 6.45 -3.33
CA TYR A 396 1.43 7.32 -2.25
C TYR A 396 2.84 6.88 -1.80
N PRO A 397 3.90 7.74 -1.92
CA PRO A 397 5.29 7.36 -1.65
C PRO A 397 5.61 7.38 -0.16
N GLY A 398 4.71 6.86 0.65
CA GLY A 398 4.79 6.90 2.11
C GLY A 398 3.98 5.81 2.78
N ARG A 399 4.22 5.64 4.08
CA ARG A 399 3.47 4.72 4.94
C ARG A 399 3.20 5.37 6.29
N PHE A 400 1.95 5.39 6.71
CA PHE A 400 1.53 5.88 8.01
C PHE A 400 0.65 4.85 8.73
N GLY A 401 1.07 4.44 9.93
CA GLY A 401 0.42 3.39 10.72
C GLY A 401 0.81 1.97 10.28
N PHE A 402 0.81 1.68 8.98
CA PHE A 402 1.22 0.38 8.41
C PHE A 402 2.58 0.48 7.74
N LEU A 403 3.63 0.37 8.56
CA LEU A 403 5.03 0.44 8.12
C LEU A 403 5.40 -0.76 7.24
N PRO A 404 6.47 -0.65 6.41
CA PRO A 404 6.95 -1.77 5.60
C PRO A 404 7.32 -2.96 6.47
N GLU A 405 7.02 -4.15 5.98
CA GLU A 405 7.06 -5.37 6.78
C GLU A 405 7.99 -6.44 6.21
N ILE A 406 8.79 -6.99 7.10
CA ILE A 406 9.52 -8.25 6.94
C ILE A 406 8.96 -9.20 7.98
N THR A 407 8.34 -10.31 7.56
CA THR A 407 7.74 -11.26 8.52
C THR A 407 8.63 -12.48 8.65
N VAL A 408 8.93 -12.88 9.87
CA VAL A 408 9.59 -14.16 10.17
C VAL A 408 8.61 -15.07 10.90
N PHE A 409 8.40 -16.24 10.34
CA PHE A 409 7.61 -17.31 10.94
C PHE A 409 8.54 -18.38 11.48
N GLU A 410 8.16 -18.93 12.61
CA GLU A 410 8.72 -20.18 13.14
C GLU A 410 7.64 -21.26 13.00
N LEU A 411 7.95 -22.30 12.21
CA LEU A 411 7.06 -23.44 12.04
C LEU A 411 6.99 -24.22 13.36
N ASN A 412 5.79 -24.49 13.84
CA ASN A 412 5.57 -25.27 15.05
C ASN A 412 4.46 -26.29 14.79
N SER A 413 4.56 -27.47 15.39
CA SER A 413 3.47 -28.42 15.43
C SER A 413 2.32 -27.88 16.29
N ALA A 414 1.06 -27.98 15.81
CA ALA A 414 -0.14 -27.53 16.50
C ALA A 414 -0.76 -28.66 17.34
#